data_f21ac197bf6e90afe808245ba9fd9323
#
_entry.id   f21ac197bf6e90afe808245ba9fd9323
#
_cell.length_a   1.000
_cell.length_b   1.000
_cell.length_c   1.000
_cell.angle_alpha   90.00
_cell.angle_beta   90.00
_cell.angle_gamma   90.00
#
_symmetry.space_group_name_H-M   'P 1'
#
loop_
_entity.id
_entity.type
_entity.pdbx_description
1 polymer ?
#
loop_
_entity_poly.entity_id
_entity_poly.type
_entity_poly.pdbx_seq_one_letter_code
_entity_poly.pdbx_strand_id
1 'polypeptide(L)'
;GLGDVYKRQVISASADQQEKVERMCSRLSDMLRYSTVYEEESNSTLEDEVRHTENYLELMKDRYEENLIYNIEEAGELERVKVPRVILQPIVENCFKHGFGENGFPWIIHVAVTASYGHWRIHVRNNGRPFQEKDLTELNEKVEGFLKGEQKKISGIGLTNTIIRLRLLYEEQVEYEIYTGNDGYTYVVLKGNYK
;
A
#
# COMPACT_ATOMS: atom_id res chain seq x y z
N GLY A 1 -14.41 -21.60 43.12
CA GLY A 1 -15.10 -20.65 42.24
C GLY A 1 -14.20 -19.58 41.60
N LEU A 2 -13.41 -18.85 42.39
CA LEU A 2 -12.53 -17.79 41.84
C LEU A 2 -11.39 -18.36 40.97
N GLY A 3 -10.82 -19.51 41.35
CA GLY A 3 -9.75 -20.15 40.60
C GLY A 3 -10.18 -20.66 39.21
N ASP A 4 -11.43 -21.11 39.08
CA ASP A 4 -11.96 -21.59 37.80
C ASP A 4 -12.30 -20.44 36.82
N VAL A 5 -12.74 -19.30 37.36
CA VAL A 5 -12.95 -18.08 36.54
C VAL A 5 -11.62 -17.54 36.03
N TYR A 6 -10.59 -17.51 36.91
CA TYR A 6 -9.24 -17.07 36.52
C TYR A 6 -8.59 -18.01 35.51
N LYS A 7 -8.72 -19.33 35.70
CA LYS A 7 -8.23 -20.31 34.69
C LYS A 7 -8.91 -20.15 33.34
N ARG A 8 -10.23 -19.95 33.31
CA ARG A 8 -10.98 -19.75 32.07
C ARG A 8 -10.56 -18.44 31.38
N GLN A 9 -10.34 -17.35 32.12
CA GLN A 9 -9.84 -16.09 31.54
C GLN A 9 -8.42 -16.22 30.98
N VAL A 10 -7.51 -16.92 31.69
CA VAL A 10 -6.15 -17.16 31.21
C VAL A 10 -6.14 -18.07 29.98
N ILE A 11 -6.99 -19.11 29.96
CA ILE A 11 -7.10 -20.01 28.77
C ILE A 11 -7.72 -19.25 27.59
N SER A 12 -8.74 -18.44 27.80
CA SER A 12 -9.34 -17.61 26.75
C SER A 12 -8.34 -16.60 26.18
N ALA A 13 -7.63 -15.87 27.05
CA ALA A 13 -6.61 -14.91 26.63
C ALA A 13 -5.44 -15.58 25.88
N SER A 14 -5.03 -16.79 26.28
CA SER A 14 -3.98 -17.54 25.57
C SER A 14 -4.46 -18.12 24.25
N ALA A 15 -5.72 -18.55 24.15
CA ALA A 15 -6.31 -19.01 22.90
C ALA A 15 -6.47 -17.88 21.89
N ASP A 16 -6.93 -16.69 22.32
CA ASP A 16 -7.04 -15.50 21.49
C ASP A 16 -5.67 -15.04 20.98
N GLN A 17 -4.63 -15.11 21.81
CA GLN A 17 -3.27 -14.80 21.39
C GLN A 17 -2.73 -15.81 20.36
N GLN A 18 -2.99 -17.09 20.55
CA GLN A 18 -2.56 -18.13 19.62
C GLN A 18 -3.25 -17.96 18.27
N GLU A 19 -4.55 -17.75 18.25
CA GLU A 19 -5.31 -17.49 17.03
C GLU A 19 -4.82 -16.22 16.29
N LYS A 20 -4.53 -15.15 17.06
CA LYS A 20 -3.93 -13.92 16.50
C LYS A 20 -2.58 -14.21 15.83
N VAL A 21 -1.70 -14.96 16.48
CA VAL A 21 -0.38 -15.34 15.93
C VAL A 21 -0.53 -16.20 14.68
N GLU A 22 -1.43 -17.18 14.67
CA GLU A 22 -1.69 -18.04 13.51
C GLU A 22 -2.19 -17.24 12.32
N ARG A 23 -3.12 -16.28 12.51
CA ARG A 23 -3.58 -15.37 11.47
C ARG A 23 -2.45 -14.50 10.92
N MET A 24 -1.63 -13.91 11.80
CA MET A 24 -0.49 -13.09 11.39
C MET A 24 0.53 -13.90 10.57
N CYS A 25 0.83 -15.13 10.99
CA CYS A 25 1.74 -16.03 10.26
C CYS A 25 1.18 -16.41 8.89
N SER A 26 -0.12 -16.70 8.79
CA SER A 26 -0.77 -17.01 7.52
C SER A 26 -0.71 -15.83 6.55
N ARG A 27 -1.07 -14.63 7.00
CA ARG A 27 -1.00 -13.39 6.20
C ARG A 27 0.42 -13.09 5.74
N LEU A 28 1.39 -13.22 6.63
CA LEU A 28 2.81 -13.01 6.30
C LEU A 28 3.28 -14.00 5.22
N SER A 29 2.88 -15.28 5.33
CA SER A 29 3.19 -16.30 4.34
C SER A 29 2.58 -15.98 2.98
N ASP A 30 1.33 -15.50 2.93
CA ASP A 30 0.67 -15.09 1.70
C ASP A 30 1.36 -13.89 1.06
N MET A 31 1.76 -12.91 1.86
CA MET A 31 2.50 -11.73 1.40
C MET A 31 3.87 -12.09 0.83
N LEU A 32 4.63 -12.96 1.52
CA LEU A 32 5.92 -13.44 1.05
C LEU A 32 5.77 -14.21 -0.26
N ARG A 33 4.79 -15.10 -0.36
CA ARG A 33 4.51 -15.85 -1.59
C ARG A 33 4.16 -14.92 -2.74
N TYR A 34 3.34 -13.91 -2.51
CA TYR A 34 2.98 -12.93 -3.55
C TYR A 34 4.20 -12.14 -4.04
N SER A 35 5.11 -11.75 -3.14
CA SER A 35 6.30 -10.95 -3.47
C SER A 35 7.47 -11.76 -4.01
N THR A 36 7.53 -13.08 -3.76
CA THR A 36 8.66 -13.94 -4.17
C THR A 36 8.44 -14.70 -5.46
N VAL A 37 7.24 -14.72 -6.03
CA VAL A 37 7.01 -15.30 -7.36
C VAL A 37 7.63 -14.35 -8.40
N TYR A 38 8.95 -14.49 -8.54
CA TYR A 38 9.77 -13.89 -9.59
C TYR A 38 9.63 -14.72 -10.87
N GLU A 39 8.52 -14.62 -11.55
CA GLU A 39 8.53 -14.87 -12.99
C GLU A 39 8.62 -13.50 -13.67
N GLU A 40 9.65 -13.30 -14.47
CA GLU A 40 10.00 -12.04 -15.14
C GLU A 40 8.89 -11.44 -16.02
N GLU A 41 7.75 -12.13 -16.16
CA GLU A 41 6.61 -11.73 -17.00
C GLU A 41 5.27 -11.66 -16.24
N SER A 42 5.22 -11.86 -14.93
CA SER A 42 3.93 -11.91 -14.24
C SER A 42 3.43 -10.54 -13.82
N ASN A 43 2.69 -9.88 -14.69
CA ASN A 43 1.80 -8.80 -14.29
C ASN A 43 0.73 -9.36 -13.34
N SER A 44 0.33 -8.55 -12.40
CA SER A 44 -0.80 -8.78 -11.51
C SER A 44 -2.02 -8.02 -12.04
N THR A 45 -3.13 -8.12 -11.34
CA THR A 45 -4.28 -7.24 -11.55
C THR A 45 -4.39 -6.21 -10.44
N LEU A 46 -5.13 -5.14 -10.65
CA LEU A 46 -5.42 -4.20 -9.56
C LEU A 46 -6.21 -4.86 -8.43
N GLU A 47 -7.07 -5.84 -8.74
CA GLU A 47 -7.79 -6.63 -7.74
C GLU A 47 -6.82 -7.41 -6.84
N ASP A 48 -5.79 -8.08 -7.43
CA ASP A 48 -4.76 -8.79 -6.67
C ASP A 48 -3.93 -7.83 -5.80
N GLU A 49 -3.61 -6.65 -6.31
CA GLU A 49 -2.88 -5.61 -5.56
C GLU A 49 -3.69 -5.08 -4.36
N VAL A 50 -5.00 -4.89 -4.52
CA VAL A 50 -5.90 -4.50 -3.42
C VAL A 50 -5.88 -5.57 -2.34
N ARG A 51 -6.12 -6.84 -2.70
CA ARG A 51 -6.12 -7.97 -1.77
C ARG A 51 -4.78 -8.13 -1.04
N HIS A 52 -3.68 -7.98 -1.77
CA HIS A 52 -2.34 -8.04 -1.17
C HIS A 52 -2.10 -6.89 -0.17
N THR A 53 -2.53 -5.68 -0.52
CA THR A 53 -2.42 -4.50 0.33
C THR A 53 -3.33 -4.58 1.55
N GLU A 54 -4.52 -5.16 1.41
CA GLU A 54 -5.42 -5.42 2.53
C GLU A 54 -4.76 -6.36 3.56
N ASN A 55 -4.15 -7.46 3.11
CA ASN A 55 -3.39 -8.36 3.99
C ASN A 55 -2.28 -7.62 4.77
N TYR A 56 -1.60 -6.69 4.10
CA TYR A 56 -0.59 -5.85 4.75
C TYR A 56 -1.20 -4.93 5.81
N LEU A 57 -2.30 -4.23 5.47
CA LEU A 57 -2.99 -3.32 6.41
C LEU A 57 -3.57 -4.06 7.61
N GLU A 58 -4.09 -5.28 7.41
CA GLU A 58 -4.54 -6.15 8.49
C GLU A 58 -3.39 -6.53 9.44
N LEU A 59 -2.19 -6.86 8.91
CA LEU A 59 -1.01 -7.07 9.75
C LEU A 59 -0.63 -5.83 10.56
N MET A 60 -0.71 -4.65 9.94
CA MET A 60 -0.45 -3.39 10.62
C MET A 60 -1.54 -3.09 11.67
N LYS A 61 -2.78 -3.42 11.38
CA LYS A 61 -3.91 -3.31 12.33
C LYS A 61 -3.71 -4.21 13.53
N ASP A 62 -3.29 -5.46 13.33
CA ASP A 62 -2.94 -6.38 14.42
C ASP A 62 -1.80 -5.85 15.30
N ARG A 63 -0.87 -5.06 14.71
CA ARG A 63 0.26 -4.45 15.43
C ARG A 63 -0.11 -3.17 16.17
N TYR A 64 -0.88 -2.28 15.55
CA TYR A 64 -1.18 -0.94 16.06
C TYR A 64 -2.57 -0.83 16.69
N GLU A 65 -3.39 -1.85 16.53
CA GLU A 65 -4.72 -2.00 17.14
C GLU A 65 -5.61 -0.77 16.86
N GLU A 66 -6.12 -0.14 17.91
CA GLU A 66 -7.01 1.02 17.80
C GLU A 66 -6.30 2.28 17.26
N ASN A 67 -4.98 2.30 17.32
CA ASN A 67 -4.18 3.43 16.83
C ASN A 67 -4.10 3.51 15.30
N LEU A 68 -4.46 2.46 14.57
CA LEU A 68 -4.56 2.47 13.11
C LEU A 68 -6.02 2.33 12.68
N ILE A 69 -6.49 3.29 11.90
CA ILE A 69 -7.78 3.26 11.23
C ILE A 69 -7.53 3.24 9.72
N TYR A 70 -8.04 2.26 9.02
CA TYR A 70 -7.95 2.23 7.58
C TYR A 70 -9.27 1.86 6.92
N ASN A 71 -9.43 2.27 5.67
CA ASN A 71 -10.53 1.87 4.81
C ASN A 71 -10.00 1.61 3.39
N ILE A 72 -10.49 0.57 2.75
CA ILE A 72 -10.24 0.27 1.35
C ILE A 72 -11.57 0.27 0.61
N GLU A 73 -11.63 1.04 -0.46
CA GLU A 73 -12.76 1.09 -1.38
C GLU A 73 -12.32 0.64 -2.76
N GLU A 74 -13.08 -0.25 -3.35
CA GLU A 74 -12.84 -0.76 -4.68
C GLU A 74 -14.11 -0.67 -5.53
N ALA A 75 -13.95 -0.33 -6.81
CA ALA A 75 -15.07 -0.25 -7.73
C ALA A 75 -14.67 -0.50 -9.19
N GLY A 76 -15.53 -1.18 -9.90
CA GLY A 76 -15.40 -1.43 -11.34
C GLY A 76 -14.62 -2.71 -11.67
N GLU A 77 -13.96 -2.73 -12.82
CA GLU A 77 -13.40 -3.93 -13.45
C GLU A 77 -11.90 -4.09 -13.12
N LEU A 78 -11.54 -4.14 -11.82
CA LEU A 78 -10.14 -4.16 -11.35
C LEU A 78 -9.37 -5.39 -11.85
N GLU A 79 -10.04 -6.52 -12.04
CA GLU A 79 -9.47 -7.77 -12.57
C GLU A 79 -8.96 -7.64 -14.02
N ARG A 80 -9.47 -6.64 -14.76
CA ARG A 80 -9.05 -6.38 -16.14
C ARG A 80 -7.80 -5.52 -16.26
N VAL A 81 -7.44 -4.79 -15.21
CA VAL A 81 -6.31 -3.86 -15.22
C VAL A 81 -5.03 -4.60 -14.85
N LYS A 82 -4.14 -4.78 -15.79
CA LYS A 82 -2.84 -5.43 -15.58
C LYS A 82 -1.83 -4.41 -15.06
N VAL A 83 -1.19 -4.73 -13.97
CA VAL A 83 -0.16 -3.87 -13.33
C VAL A 83 1.04 -4.71 -12.91
N PRO A 84 2.23 -4.12 -12.76
CA PRO A 84 3.35 -4.81 -12.16
C PRO A 84 3.01 -5.22 -10.72
N ARG A 85 3.49 -6.37 -10.29
CA ARG A 85 3.25 -6.84 -8.91
C ARG A 85 3.81 -5.89 -7.86
N VAL A 86 3.16 -5.83 -6.71
CA VAL A 86 3.57 -5.04 -5.54
C VAL A 86 3.78 -3.57 -5.92
N ILE A 87 2.73 -2.93 -6.46
CA ILE A 87 2.74 -1.49 -6.76
C ILE A 87 1.94 -0.67 -5.74
N LEU A 88 0.87 -1.25 -5.17
CA LEU A 88 0.00 -0.53 -4.24
C LEU A 88 0.57 -0.56 -2.82
N GLN A 89 1.07 -1.69 -2.35
CA GLN A 89 1.63 -1.84 -1.01
C GLN A 89 2.74 -0.83 -0.70
N PRO A 90 3.74 -0.55 -1.57
CA PRO A 90 4.78 0.44 -1.29
C PRO A 90 4.25 1.86 -1.06
N ILE A 91 3.12 2.22 -1.68
CA ILE A 91 2.46 3.52 -1.45
C ILE A 91 1.92 3.58 -0.02
N VAL A 92 1.27 2.51 0.42
CA VAL A 92 0.74 2.38 1.78
C VAL A 92 1.87 2.28 2.80
N GLU A 93 2.95 1.54 2.50
CA GLU A 93 4.14 1.49 3.37
C GLU A 93 4.77 2.86 3.61
N ASN A 94 4.74 3.74 2.60
CA ASN A 94 5.24 5.10 2.76
C ASN A 94 4.47 5.90 3.81
N CYS A 95 3.18 5.62 4.02
CA CYS A 95 2.40 6.23 5.09
C CYS A 95 3.02 5.92 6.46
N PHE A 96 3.44 4.66 6.69
CA PHE A 96 4.07 4.24 7.95
C PHE A 96 5.51 4.75 8.10
N LYS A 97 6.29 4.75 7.02
CA LYS A 97 7.70 5.13 7.05
C LYS A 97 7.93 6.64 7.14
N HIS A 98 7.12 7.40 6.44
CA HIS A 98 7.34 8.82 6.21
C HIS A 98 6.17 9.71 6.64
N GLY A 99 4.96 9.15 6.66
CA GLY A 99 3.75 9.91 6.98
C GLY A 99 3.53 10.05 8.47
N PHE A 100 3.57 8.98 9.21
CA PHE A 100 3.10 8.98 10.60
C PHE A 100 4.15 9.40 11.62
N GLY A 101 5.40 9.03 11.47
CA GLY A 101 6.54 9.49 12.26
C GLY A 101 6.20 9.96 13.68
N GLU A 102 6.34 11.26 13.90
CA GLU A 102 6.05 11.93 15.17
C GLU A 102 4.58 12.37 15.33
N ASN A 103 3.75 12.18 14.30
CA ASN A 103 2.34 12.51 14.39
C ASN A 103 1.62 11.58 15.36
N GLY A 104 0.78 12.17 16.21
CA GLY A 104 -0.02 11.43 17.18
C GLY A 104 -1.05 10.50 16.56
N PHE A 105 -1.53 9.55 17.33
CA PHE A 105 -2.62 8.65 16.96
C PHE A 105 -3.99 9.35 16.96
N PRO A 106 -5.01 8.83 16.27
CA PRO A 106 -4.93 7.64 15.40
C PRO A 106 -4.30 7.94 14.04
N TRP A 107 -3.58 6.98 13.48
CA TRP A 107 -3.12 6.99 12.10
C TRP A 107 -4.26 6.56 11.17
N ILE A 108 -4.53 7.35 10.17
CA ILE A 108 -5.67 7.13 9.25
C ILE A 108 -5.14 6.94 7.84
N ILE A 109 -5.51 5.84 7.22
CA ILE A 109 -5.20 5.53 5.82
C ILE A 109 -6.50 5.24 5.08
N HIS A 110 -6.67 5.86 3.93
CA HIS A 110 -7.77 5.57 3.03
C HIS A 110 -7.22 5.21 1.65
N VAL A 111 -7.61 4.07 1.13
CA VAL A 111 -7.23 3.57 -0.19
C VAL A 111 -8.50 3.46 -1.02
N ALA A 112 -8.53 4.08 -2.20
CA ALA A 112 -9.60 3.90 -3.16
C ALA A 112 -8.99 3.48 -4.51
N VAL A 113 -9.48 2.38 -5.07
CA VAL A 113 -9.04 1.84 -6.35
C VAL A 113 -10.24 1.66 -7.25
N THR A 114 -10.20 2.26 -8.43
CA THR A 114 -11.31 2.21 -9.37
C THR A 114 -10.83 1.87 -10.78
N ALA A 115 -11.66 1.14 -11.54
CA ALA A 115 -11.42 0.87 -12.95
C ALA A 115 -12.74 0.86 -13.72
N SER A 116 -12.92 1.82 -14.62
CA SER A 116 -14.13 1.92 -15.44
C SER A 116 -13.86 2.66 -16.76
N TYR A 117 -14.61 2.28 -17.79
CA TYR A 117 -14.56 2.92 -19.11
C TYR A 117 -13.14 3.05 -19.70
N GLY A 118 -12.28 2.04 -19.48
CA GLY A 118 -10.90 2.05 -19.96
C GLY A 118 -9.93 2.89 -19.13
N HIS A 119 -10.35 3.44 -18.00
CA HIS A 119 -9.50 4.22 -17.08
C HIS A 119 -9.41 3.56 -15.73
N TRP A 120 -8.23 3.59 -15.13
CA TRP A 120 -8.02 3.16 -13.74
C TRP A 120 -7.44 4.29 -12.89
N ARG A 121 -7.72 4.23 -11.60
CA ARG A 121 -7.22 5.18 -10.62
C ARG A 121 -6.92 4.47 -9.30
N ILE A 122 -5.76 4.78 -8.74
CA ILE A 122 -5.37 4.47 -7.36
C ILE A 122 -5.29 5.79 -6.61
N HIS A 123 -5.93 5.86 -5.47
CA HIS A 123 -5.97 7.03 -4.62
C HIS A 123 -5.69 6.60 -3.18
N VAL A 124 -4.56 7.03 -2.63
CA VAL A 124 -4.18 6.76 -1.23
C VAL A 124 -4.06 8.09 -0.52
N ARG A 125 -4.73 8.22 0.62
CA ARG A 125 -4.57 9.39 1.50
C ARG A 125 -4.27 8.94 2.92
N ASN A 126 -3.52 9.77 3.64
CA ASN A 126 -3.21 9.55 5.05
C ASN A 126 -3.12 10.89 5.80
N ASN A 127 -3.36 10.86 7.12
CA ASN A 127 -3.28 12.01 8.01
C ASN A 127 -1.87 12.23 8.59
N GLY A 128 -0.84 11.71 7.91
CA GLY A 128 0.55 11.85 8.33
C GLY A 128 1.15 13.21 8.01
N ARG A 129 2.48 13.28 8.05
CA ARG A 129 3.24 14.49 7.75
C ARG A 129 2.92 15.00 6.33
N PRO A 130 2.73 16.31 6.15
CA PRO A 130 2.56 16.92 4.84
C PRO A 130 3.73 16.59 3.91
N PHE A 131 3.41 16.33 2.65
CA PHE A 131 4.41 16.13 1.60
C PHE A 131 5.10 17.46 1.30
N GLN A 132 6.43 17.46 1.20
CA GLN A 132 7.19 18.68 0.92
C GLN A 132 7.50 18.78 -0.57
N GLU A 133 7.49 20.00 -1.09
CA GLU A 133 7.76 20.26 -2.51
C GLU A 133 9.13 19.72 -2.97
N LYS A 134 10.14 19.78 -2.09
CA LYS A 134 11.46 19.21 -2.36
C LYS A 134 11.41 17.68 -2.58
N ASP A 135 10.55 16.97 -1.83
CA ASP A 135 10.44 15.52 -1.95
C ASP A 135 9.82 15.13 -3.31
N LEU A 136 8.88 15.96 -3.81
CA LEU A 136 8.29 15.80 -5.13
C LEU A 136 9.31 16.09 -6.25
N THR A 137 10.11 17.14 -6.08
CA THR A 137 11.18 17.48 -7.04
C THR A 137 12.19 16.34 -7.15
N GLU A 138 12.70 15.82 -6.02
CA GLU A 138 13.61 14.67 -6.02
C GLU A 138 13.00 13.41 -6.64
N LEU A 139 11.72 13.16 -6.38
CA LEU A 139 11.01 12.02 -6.96
C LEU A 139 10.93 12.16 -8.48
N ASN A 140 10.54 13.34 -8.98
CA ASN A 140 10.43 13.61 -10.42
C ASN A 140 11.79 13.49 -11.10
N GLU A 141 12.86 14.03 -10.53
CA GLU A 141 14.22 13.92 -11.05
C GLU A 141 14.67 12.46 -11.16
N LYS A 142 14.38 11.64 -10.13
CA LYS A 142 14.72 10.21 -10.13
C LYS A 142 13.93 9.44 -11.20
N VAL A 143 12.64 9.71 -11.35
CA VAL A 143 11.79 9.08 -12.38
C VAL A 143 12.29 9.43 -13.77
N GLU A 144 12.48 10.72 -14.06
CA GLU A 144 12.93 11.19 -15.35
C GLU A 144 14.35 10.73 -15.68
N GLY A 145 15.29 10.81 -14.73
CA GLY A 145 16.65 10.34 -14.91
C GLY A 145 16.73 8.84 -15.23
N PHE A 146 15.87 8.03 -14.64
CA PHE A 146 15.80 6.62 -14.96
C PHE A 146 15.22 6.38 -16.36
N LEU A 147 14.11 7.03 -16.71
CA LEU A 147 13.46 6.88 -18.02
C LEU A 147 14.35 7.36 -19.18
N LYS A 148 15.21 8.35 -18.94
CA LYS A 148 16.21 8.82 -19.92
C LYS A 148 17.47 7.94 -20.01
N GLY A 149 17.59 6.91 -19.16
CA GLY A 149 18.75 6.02 -19.10
C GLY A 149 19.99 6.63 -18.43
N GLU A 150 19.83 7.76 -17.73
CA GLU A 150 20.90 8.41 -16.97
C GLU A 150 21.22 7.67 -15.68
N GLN A 151 20.25 6.93 -15.14
CA GLN A 151 20.39 6.08 -13.96
C GLN A 151 20.15 4.60 -14.32
N LYS A 152 21.11 3.74 -14.01
CA LYS A 152 21.03 2.29 -14.32
C LYS A 152 20.40 1.45 -13.21
N LYS A 153 20.21 1.99 -12.01
CA LYS A 153 19.62 1.29 -10.87
C LYS A 153 18.59 2.17 -10.18
N ILE A 154 17.42 1.60 -9.96
CA ILE A 154 16.42 2.19 -9.08
C ILE A 154 16.89 1.91 -7.65
N SER A 155 17.31 2.94 -6.93
CA SER A 155 17.64 2.81 -5.52
C SER A 155 16.36 2.89 -4.69
N GLY A 156 16.03 1.79 -4.01
CA GLY A 156 14.93 1.75 -3.06
C GLY A 156 13.65 1.10 -3.60
N ILE A 157 12.98 0.40 -2.70
CA ILE A 157 11.62 -0.13 -2.88
C ILE A 157 10.69 0.96 -2.36
N GLY A 158 9.99 1.67 -3.23
CA GLY A 158 9.10 2.73 -2.79
C GLY A 158 8.32 3.36 -3.94
N LEU A 159 7.72 4.51 -3.67
CA LEU A 159 6.86 5.23 -4.61
C LEU A 159 7.54 5.51 -5.97
N THR A 160 8.81 5.93 -5.94
CA THR A 160 9.60 6.14 -7.17
C THR A 160 9.66 4.90 -8.05
N ASN A 161 9.95 3.73 -7.45
CA ASN A 161 9.99 2.45 -8.16
C ASN A 161 8.61 2.06 -8.71
N THR A 162 7.56 2.26 -7.92
CA THR A 162 6.18 2.03 -8.36
C THR A 162 5.85 2.84 -9.61
N ILE A 163 6.16 4.14 -9.62
CA ILE A 163 5.90 5.02 -10.77
C ILE A 163 6.72 4.60 -11.99
N ILE A 164 8.00 4.31 -11.81
CA ILE A 164 8.87 3.86 -12.90
C ILE A 164 8.34 2.57 -13.53
N ARG A 165 8.00 1.57 -12.72
CA ARG A 165 7.49 0.28 -13.21
C ARG A 165 6.15 0.42 -13.94
N LEU A 166 5.26 1.29 -13.46
CA LEU A 166 4.02 1.61 -14.15
C LEU A 166 4.28 2.31 -15.49
N ARG A 167 5.22 3.26 -15.55
CA ARG A 167 5.60 3.93 -16.78
C ARG A 167 6.30 3.02 -17.77
N LEU A 168 7.07 2.03 -17.31
CA LEU A 168 7.64 1.00 -18.18
C LEU A 168 6.57 0.12 -18.82
N LEU A 169 5.44 -0.12 -18.13
CA LEU A 169 4.34 -0.93 -18.64
C LEU A 169 3.36 -0.14 -19.51
N TYR A 170 3.05 1.09 -19.13
CA TYR A 170 2.00 1.90 -19.73
C TYR A 170 2.53 3.14 -20.48
N GLU A 171 3.86 3.30 -20.51
CA GLU A 171 4.53 4.46 -21.12
C GLU A 171 4.04 5.79 -20.52
N GLU A 172 3.79 6.79 -21.35
CA GLU A 172 3.32 8.11 -20.92
C GLU A 172 1.84 8.13 -20.51
N GLN A 173 1.13 7.01 -20.59
CA GLN A 173 -0.29 6.91 -20.23
C GLN A 173 -0.53 6.84 -18.71
N VAL A 174 0.54 6.87 -17.90
CA VAL A 174 0.45 6.94 -16.44
C VAL A 174 0.75 8.34 -15.96
N GLU A 175 -0.21 8.91 -15.26
CA GLU A 175 -0.08 10.16 -14.55
C GLU A 175 -0.04 9.93 -13.04
N TYR A 176 0.68 10.78 -12.33
CA TYR A 176 0.70 10.76 -10.87
C TYR A 176 0.67 12.17 -10.28
N GLU A 177 0.03 12.28 -9.13
CA GLU A 177 -0.07 13.50 -8.35
C GLU A 177 0.23 13.18 -6.89
N ILE A 178 1.03 14.01 -6.23
CA ILE A 178 1.33 13.90 -4.81
C ILE A 178 1.21 15.29 -4.21
N TYR A 179 0.32 15.45 -3.24
CA TYR A 179 0.04 16.77 -2.65
C TYR A 179 -0.51 16.64 -1.24
N THR A 180 -0.51 17.76 -0.52
CA THR A 180 -1.25 17.89 0.74
C THR A 180 -2.52 18.69 0.48
N GLY A 181 -3.66 18.12 0.84
CA GLY A 181 -4.95 18.76 0.70
C GLY A 181 -5.21 19.85 1.76
N ASN A 182 -6.23 20.67 1.54
CA ASN A 182 -6.67 21.68 2.50
C ASN A 182 -7.22 21.08 3.81
N ASP A 183 -7.54 19.78 3.80
CA ASP A 183 -7.94 18.99 4.96
C ASP A 183 -6.76 18.47 5.78
N GLY A 184 -5.53 18.80 5.37
CA GLY A 184 -4.29 18.38 6.03
C GLY A 184 -3.83 16.96 5.70
N TYR A 185 -4.56 16.23 4.84
CA TYR A 185 -4.17 14.88 4.41
C TYR A 185 -3.14 14.94 3.28
N THR A 186 -2.22 13.99 3.29
CA THR A 186 -1.31 13.73 2.17
C THR A 186 -1.96 12.77 1.21
N TYR A 187 -1.90 13.09 -0.07
CA TYR A 187 -2.52 12.36 -1.17
C TYR A 187 -1.48 11.84 -2.15
N VAL A 188 -1.62 10.58 -2.52
CA VAL A 188 -0.92 9.96 -3.66
C VAL A 188 -1.97 9.45 -4.62
N VAL A 189 -1.99 9.98 -5.83
CA VAL A 189 -2.93 9.61 -6.89
C VAL A 189 -2.16 9.08 -8.08
N LEU A 190 -2.48 7.89 -8.53
CA LEU A 190 -2.00 7.30 -9.77
C LEU A 190 -3.19 7.03 -10.67
N LYS A 191 -3.05 7.32 -11.96
CA LYS A 191 -4.11 7.09 -12.95
C LYS A 191 -3.52 6.71 -14.29
N GLY A 192 -4.25 5.91 -15.04
CA GLY A 192 -3.86 5.48 -16.37
C GLY A 192 -5.02 4.86 -17.12
N ASN A 193 -4.71 4.36 -18.31
CA ASN A 193 -5.67 3.73 -19.20
C ASN A 193 -5.41 2.23 -19.29
N TYR A 194 -6.47 1.43 -19.55
CA TYR A 194 -6.38 0.02 -19.85
C TYR A 194 -7.29 -0.32 -21.05
N LYS A 195 -6.99 -1.43 -21.70
CA LYS A 195 -7.73 -1.90 -22.89
C LYS A 195 -8.73 -2.98 -22.51
#